data_82dd8f88a17d191ffa7dd812e7860d7d
#
_entry.id   82dd8f88a17d191ffa7dd812e7860d7d
#
_cell.length_a   1.000
_cell.length_b   1.000
_cell.length_c   1.000
_cell.angle_alpha   90.00
_cell.angle_beta   90.00
_cell.angle_gamma   90.00
#
_symmetry.space_group_name_H-M   'P 1'
#
loop_
_entity.id
_entity.type
_entity.pdbx_description
1 polymer ?
#
loop_
_entity_poly.entity_id
_entity_poly.type
_entity_poly.pdbx_seq_one_letter_code
_entity_poly.pdbx_strand_id
1 'polypeptide(L)'
;MAFDISRRFMLTGALGASVAGVAGCATGAAASNELAAFPPEAAMADEALLGPAPGVALLSRNENPYGPADTALKMVNYGGRKGAYYAGDAYLELAKLIAERHGVEPEQIAITTGSGEALSAIAMIYGPKGPIVAPRLFWDTTALYASRLGMAEIDRVPLTPEMKVDLAGIEAKVSESTGLVQLCNPNNPTGLVADTAAMKAAVKRMAAKTTVLVDEAYMELADDPETNSCIDLMKAGHNVIISRTFSKIYGMAGIRVGYTISSPETAEVIRSTAMSWISGVGLAAAIGCYNDTKFLDYSKSKIVEARDMVKTTCGALGLEYLPSQTNFVFFKSGIPANDLQAKLAQKQIMIRGQYMDYVDWSRVSMGKIEDVERFCKALPEAISA
;
A
#
# COMPACT_ATOMS: atom_id res chain seq x y z
N MET A 1 10.88 9.75 -24.42
CA MET A 1 12.28 9.44 -24.09
C MET A 1 12.32 8.71 -22.76
N ALA A 2 12.96 7.53 -22.76
CA ALA A 2 13.35 6.70 -21.62
C ALA A 2 12.26 6.26 -20.62
N PHE A 3 11.58 5.20 -20.97
CA PHE A 3 10.95 4.28 -20.02
C PHE A 3 12.07 3.39 -19.45
N ASP A 4 12.60 3.78 -18.30
CA ASP A 4 13.47 2.92 -17.51
C ASP A 4 13.02 2.97 -16.06
N ILE A 5 12.18 2.03 -15.67
CA ILE A 5 11.82 1.88 -14.27
C ILE A 5 11.53 0.41 -13.97
N SER A 6 12.36 -0.12 -13.14
CA SER A 6 12.09 -1.14 -12.11
C SER A 6 11.66 -2.56 -12.50
N ARG A 7 11.35 -2.87 -13.75
CA ARG A 7 11.16 -4.28 -14.17
C ARG A 7 12.45 -5.02 -14.55
N ARG A 8 13.55 -4.31 -14.78
CA ARG A 8 14.85 -4.92 -15.14
C ARG A 8 15.66 -5.43 -13.95
N PHE A 9 15.36 -5.04 -12.74
CA PHE A 9 16.06 -5.57 -11.55
C PHE A 9 15.55 -6.90 -11.02
N MET A 10 14.51 -7.48 -11.64
CA MET A 10 14.02 -8.82 -11.25
C MET A 10 14.54 -9.96 -12.11
N LEU A 11 15.41 -9.72 -13.11
CA LEU A 11 15.84 -10.75 -14.06
C LEU A 11 17.34 -10.94 -14.21
N THR A 12 18.16 -10.39 -13.31
CA THR A 12 19.61 -10.64 -13.32
C THR A 12 20.09 -11.17 -11.98
N GLY A 13 19.73 -12.40 -11.71
CA GLY A 13 20.30 -13.18 -10.61
C GLY A 13 20.09 -14.66 -10.89
N ALA A 14 21.18 -15.33 -11.29
CA ALA A 14 21.32 -16.75 -11.48
C ALA A 14 21.00 -17.31 -12.88
N LEU A 15 21.98 -17.24 -13.78
CA LEU A 15 22.25 -18.28 -14.78
C LEU A 15 23.76 -18.29 -15.07
N GLY A 16 24.46 -19.01 -14.25
CA GLY A 16 25.83 -19.46 -14.48
C GLY A 16 25.90 -20.96 -14.29
N ALA A 17 25.53 -21.70 -15.31
CA ALA A 17 25.92 -23.12 -15.44
C ALA A 17 26.39 -23.37 -16.86
N SER A 18 27.66 -23.63 -16.96
CA SER A 18 28.40 -24.03 -18.15
C SER A 18 27.83 -25.32 -18.77
N VAL A 19 27.46 -25.25 -20.03
CA VAL A 19 27.21 -26.45 -20.85
C VAL A 19 28.43 -26.67 -21.78
N ALA A 20 29.19 -27.69 -21.46
CA ALA A 20 30.19 -28.24 -22.37
C ALA A 20 29.48 -29.08 -23.43
N GLY A 21 29.82 -28.87 -24.71
CA GLY A 21 29.18 -29.50 -25.84
C GLY A 21 29.54 -30.96 -26.02
N VAL A 22 28.58 -31.71 -26.52
CA VAL A 22 28.82 -32.93 -27.33
C VAL A 22 27.93 -32.86 -28.56
N ALA A 23 28.56 -32.79 -29.73
CA ALA A 23 27.90 -32.94 -30.99
C ALA A 23 27.60 -34.41 -31.24
N GLY A 24 26.34 -34.78 -31.41
CA GLY A 24 25.87 -36.07 -31.86
C GLY A 24 24.68 -35.91 -32.80
N CYS A 25 24.86 -36.23 -34.07
CA CYS A 25 23.76 -36.39 -35.01
C CYS A 25 22.79 -37.47 -34.55
N ALA A 26 21.53 -37.10 -34.36
CA ALA A 26 20.44 -38.06 -34.22
C ALA A 26 19.20 -37.56 -34.96
N THR A 27 18.73 -38.46 -35.78
CA THR A 27 17.53 -38.48 -36.61
C THR A 27 16.26 -38.01 -35.87
N GLY A 28 15.42 -37.28 -36.63
CA GLY A 28 14.19 -36.66 -36.14
C GLY A 28 13.21 -37.62 -35.46
N ALA A 29 13.01 -37.43 -34.21
CA ALA A 29 11.76 -37.72 -33.53
C ALA A 29 11.16 -36.34 -33.13
N ALA A 30 9.93 -36.10 -33.57
CA ALA A 30 9.18 -34.91 -33.09
C ALA A 30 9.11 -34.99 -31.57
N ALA A 31 9.91 -34.16 -30.88
CA ALA A 31 9.80 -33.99 -29.47
C ALA A 31 8.41 -33.36 -29.23
N SER A 32 7.51 -34.11 -28.60
CA SER A 32 6.32 -33.58 -28.01
C SER A 32 6.79 -32.51 -27.01
N ASN A 33 6.49 -31.23 -27.30
CA ASN A 33 6.68 -30.11 -26.38
C ASN A 33 5.63 -30.22 -25.26
N GLU A 34 5.68 -31.28 -24.46
CA GLU A 34 5.00 -31.29 -23.18
C GLU A 34 5.75 -30.30 -22.29
N LEU A 35 5.14 -29.12 -22.07
CA LEU A 35 5.57 -28.19 -21.03
C LEU A 35 5.53 -28.98 -19.72
N ALA A 36 6.69 -29.25 -19.14
CA ALA A 36 6.77 -29.86 -17.82
C ALA A 36 6.03 -28.98 -16.82
N ALA A 37 5.05 -29.55 -16.12
CA ALA A 37 4.37 -28.84 -15.04
C ALA A 37 5.41 -28.43 -14.00
N PHE A 38 5.36 -27.16 -13.56
CA PHE A 38 6.21 -26.69 -12.46
C PHE A 38 5.80 -27.43 -11.18
N PRO A 39 6.65 -28.30 -10.60
CA PRO A 39 6.24 -29.14 -9.48
C PRO A 39 5.98 -28.28 -8.24
N PRO A 40 4.83 -28.44 -7.55
CA PRO A 40 4.50 -27.68 -6.34
C PRO A 40 5.60 -27.75 -5.27
N GLU A 41 6.29 -28.88 -5.14
CA GLU A 41 7.36 -29.09 -4.18
C GLU A 41 8.58 -28.20 -4.47
N ALA A 42 8.90 -27.94 -5.74
CA ALA A 42 9.98 -27.03 -6.11
C ALA A 42 9.61 -25.57 -5.81
N ALA A 43 8.34 -25.18 -6.01
CA ALA A 43 7.87 -23.86 -5.63
C ALA A 43 7.87 -23.66 -4.11
N MET A 44 7.52 -24.68 -3.34
CA MET A 44 7.52 -24.63 -1.87
C MET A 44 8.93 -24.66 -1.28
N ALA A 45 9.91 -25.22 -1.99
CA ALA A 45 11.31 -25.23 -1.61
C ALA A 45 12.04 -23.90 -1.87
N ASP A 46 11.53 -23.07 -2.77
CA ASP A 46 12.07 -21.72 -3.03
C ASP A 46 11.40 -20.68 -2.11
N GLU A 47 11.97 -20.47 -0.94
CA GLU A 47 11.48 -19.52 0.04
C GLU A 47 11.43 -18.07 -0.49
N ALA A 48 12.23 -17.74 -1.52
CA ALA A 48 12.24 -16.42 -2.14
C ALA A 48 11.14 -16.22 -3.18
N LEU A 49 10.45 -17.28 -3.61
CA LEU A 49 9.43 -17.19 -4.66
C LEU A 49 8.23 -16.32 -4.23
N LEU A 50 7.78 -16.45 -2.99
CA LEU A 50 6.60 -15.76 -2.47
C LEU A 50 6.91 -14.87 -1.24
N GLY A 51 8.17 -14.46 -1.08
CA GLY A 51 8.59 -13.62 0.05
C GLY A 51 10.00 -13.08 -0.12
N PRO A 52 10.57 -12.47 0.92
CA PRO A 52 11.99 -12.15 0.93
C PRO A 52 12.82 -13.43 0.99
N ALA A 53 13.98 -13.45 0.33
CA ALA A 53 14.93 -14.54 0.49
C ALA A 53 15.36 -14.68 1.95
N PRO A 54 15.74 -15.88 2.41
CA PRO A 54 16.24 -16.10 3.77
C PRO A 54 17.34 -15.12 4.14
N GLY A 55 17.24 -14.53 5.32
CA GLY A 55 18.20 -13.53 5.81
C GLY A 55 17.99 -12.10 5.30
N VAL A 56 17.05 -11.84 4.41
CA VAL A 56 16.74 -10.49 3.94
C VAL A 56 15.72 -9.81 4.86
N ALA A 57 16.09 -8.68 5.45
CA ALA A 57 15.18 -7.78 6.16
C ALA A 57 14.46 -6.88 5.13
N LEU A 58 13.23 -7.24 4.74
CA LEU A 58 12.45 -6.49 3.76
C LEU A 58 11.67 -5.34 4.42
N LEU A 59 12.31 -4.18 4.57
CA LEU A 59 11.78 -2.99 5.25
C LEU A 59 11.45 -1.83 4.28
N SER A 60 11.02 -2.13 3.05
CA SER A 60 10.88 -1.12 1.98
C SER A 60 9.45 -0.89 1.47
N ARG A 61 8.49 -1.80 1.74
CA ARG A 61 7.19 -1.83 1.07
C ARG A 61 5.99 -1.61 1.98
N ASN A 62 6.20 -1.33 3.27
CA ASN A 62 5.14 -1.17 4.26
C ASN A 62 4.25 -2.44 4.36
N GLU A 63 4.87 -3.60 4.23
CA GLU A 63 4.23 -4.89 4.47
C GLU A 63 4.15 -5.14 5.99
N ASN A 64 3.29 -6.06 6.38
CA ASN A 64 3.18 -6.51 7.77
C ASN A 64 3.46 -8.01 7.83
N PRO A 65 4.66 -8.43 8.24
CA PRO A 65 5.07 -9.83 8.22
C PRO A 65 4.49 -10.68 9.37
N TYR A 66 3.68 -10.09 10.25
CA TYR A 66 2.96 -10.81 11.30
C TYR A 66 1.66 -11.46 10.84
N GLY A 67 1.15 -11.05 9.65
CA GLY A 67 -0.02 -11.66 9.03
C GLY A 67 0.35 -12.51 7.81
N PRO A 68 -0.67 -13.16 7.20
CA PRO A 68 -2.10 -13.11 7.57
C PRO A 68 -2.43 -13.82 8.90
N ALA A 69 -3.54 -13.41 9.54
CA ALA A 69 -4.07 -14.08 10.73
C ALA A 69 -4.38 -15.56 10.48
N ASP A 70 -4.33 -16.40 11.51
CA ASP A 70 -4.73 -17.82 11.42
C ASP A 70 -6.18 -17.98 10.95
N THR A 71 -7.07 -17.08 11.34
CA THR A 71 -8.46 -17.01 10.88
C THR A 71 -8.55 -16.79 9.39
N ALA A 72 -7.72 -15.89 8.82
CA ALA A 72 -7.61 -15.69 7.38
C ALA A 72 -7.07 -16.94 6.68
N LEU A 73 -5.99 -17.56 7.19
CA LEU A 73 -5.38 -18.74 6.58
C LEU A 73 -6.32 -19.95 6.53
N LYS A 74 -7.12 -20.15 7.59
CA LYS A 74 -8.18 -21.18 7.59
C LYS A 74 -9.18 -20.95 6.45
N MET A 75 -9.60 -19.69 6.24
CA MET A 75 -10.53 -19.33 5.18
C MET A 75 -9.88 -19.36 3.79
N VAL A 76 -8.58 -19.07 3.65
CA VAL A 76 -7.80 -19.29 2.43
C VAL A 76 -7.86 -20.76 2.00
N ASN A 77 -7.61 -21.69 2.94
CA ASN A 77 -7.67 -23.14 2.66
C ASN A 77 -9.08 -23.57 2.24
N TYR A 78 -10.11 -23.09 2.93
CA TYR A 78 -11.50 -23.35 2.56
C TYR A 78 -11.84 -22.78 1.17
N GLY A 79 -11.53 -21.50 0.92
CA GLY A 79 -11.79 -20.80 -0.34
C GLY A 79 -11.04 -21.41 -1.51
N GLY A 80 -9.79 -21.86 -1.30
CA GLY A 80 -8.98 -22.53 -2.32
C GLY A 80 -9.65 -23.79 -2.88
N ARG A 81 -10.31 -24.59 -2.03
CA ARG A 81 -11.08 -25.77 -2.44
C ARG A 81 -12.35 -25.44 -3.25
N LYS A 82 -12.77 -24.17 -3.26
CA LYS A 82 -13.91 -23.65 -4.00
C LYS A 82 -13.50 -22.80 -5.21
N GLY A 83 -12.22 -22.80 -5.56
CA GLY A 83 -11.65 -21.95 -6.60
C GLY A 83 -12.24 -22.11 -8.02
N ALA A 84 -13.04 -23.15 -8.25
CA ALA A 84 -13.75 -23.33 -9.51
C ALA A 84 -14.98 -22.39 -9.68
N TYR A 85 -15.40 -21.68 -8.62
CA TYR A 85 -16.62 -20.90 -8.62
C TYR A 85 -16.36 -19.41 -8.37
N TYR A 86 -17.14 -18.54 -9.03
CA TYR A 86 -17.19 -17.14 -8.68
C TYR A 86 -17.87 -16.94 -7.32
N ALA A 87 -17.33 -16.08 -6.49
CA ALA A 87 -17.70 -15.94 -5.08
C ALA A 87 -18.57 -14.68 -4.81
N GLY A 88 -19.69 -14.54 -5.54
CA GLY A 88 -20.58 -13.38 -5.41
C GLY A 88 -21.16 -13.22 -4.00
N ASP A 89 -21.62 -14.31 -3.37
CA ASP A 89 -22.16 -14.26 -2.01
C ASP A 89 -21.11 -13.88 -0.97
N ALA A 90 -19.85 -14.30 -1.15
CA ALA A 90 -18.75 -13.87 -0.28
C ALA A 90 -18.45 -12.37 -0.42
N TYR A 91 -18.62 -11.79 -1.62
CA TYR A 91 -18.55 -10.35 -1.82
C TYR A 91 -19.61 -9.63 -0.98
N LEU A 92 -20.86 -10.06 -1.07
CA LEU A 92 -21.98 -9.45 -0.33
C LEU A 92 -21.78 -9.58 1.19
N GLU A 93 -21.32 -10.74 1.66
CA GLU A 93 -21.05 -10.95 3.07
C GLU A 93 -19.92 -10.04 3.59
N LEU A 94 -18.81 -9.89 2.85
CA LEU A 94 -17.75 -8.98 3.24
C LEU A 94 -18.23 -7.52 3.21
N ALA A 95 -19.01 -7.12 2.20
CA ALA A 95 -19.59 -5.78 2.13
C ALA A 95 -20.46 -5.47 3.34
N LYS A 96 -21.28 -6.44 3.77
CA LYS A 96 -22.11 -6.35 4.98
C LYS A 96 -21.26 -6.18 6.23
N LEU A 97 -20.24 -7.01 6.44
CA LEU A 97 -19.34 -6.90 7.59
C LEU A 97 -18.64 -5.52 7.66
N ILE A 98 -18.20 -4.99 6.51
CA ILE A 98 -17.60 -3.67 6.41
C ILE A 98 -18.64 -2.59 6.76
N ALA A 99 -19.82 -2.69 6.18
CA ALA A 99 -20.92 -1.75 6.40
C ALA A 99 -21.32 -1.69 7.89
N GLU A 100 -21.50 -2.84 8.54
CA GLU A 100 -21.80 -2.95 9.96
C GLU A 100 -20.74 -2.24 10.83
N ARG A 101 -19.44 -2.49 10.57
CA ARG A 101 -18.34 -1.85 11.34
C ARG A 101 -18.37 -0.33 11.25
N HIS A 102 -18.66 0.21 10.07
CA HIS A 102 -18.59 1.65 9.81
C HIS A 102 -19.95 2.36 9.98
N GLY A 103 -21.03 1.60 10.22
CA GLY A 103 -22.39 2.13 10.34
C GLY A 103 -22.83 2.81 9.04
N VAL A 104 -22.66 2.11 7.93
CA VAL A 104 -23.07 2.49 6.56
C VAL A 104 -23.85 1.35 5.93
N GLU A 105 -24.40 1.57 4.72
CA GLU A 105 -25.11 0.52 4.00
C GLU A 105 -24.18 -0.28 3.08
N PRO A 106 -24.43 -1.58 2.82
CA PRO A 106 -23.59 -2.41 1.93
C PRO A 106 -23.44 -1.84 0.52
N GLU A 107 -24.43 -1.13 0.02
CA GLU A 107 -24.44 -0.46 -1.29
C GLU A 107 -23.38 0.65 -1.38
N GLN A 108 -22.95 1.20 -0.25
CA GLN A 108 -21.91 2.22 -0.14
C GLN A 108 -20.49 1.62 -0.20
N ILE A 109 -20.35 0.30 -0.25
CA ILE A 109 -19.09 -0.43 -0.24
C ILE A 109 -18.75 -0.92 -1.65
N ALA A 110 -17.57 -0.57 -2.16
CA ALA A 110 -17.00 -1.23 -3.32
C ALA A 110 -15.72 -1.99 -2.91
N ILE A 111 -15.76 -3.33 -2.97
CA ILE A 111 -14.62 -4.18 -2.66
C ILE A 111 -13.85 -4.45 -3.96
N THR A 112 -12.50 -4.44 -3.89
CA THR A 112 -11.63 -4.54 -5.05
C THR A 112 -10.40 -5.41 -4.77
N THR A 113 -9.67 -5.76 -5.83
CA THR A 113 -8.41 -6.53 -5.78
C THR A 113 -7.28 -5.66 -5.21
N GLY A 114 -7.31 -5.44 -3.89
CA GLY A 114 -6.54 -4.43 -3.18
C GLY A 114 -7.08 -3.02 -3.47
N SER A 115 -6.76 -2.06 -2.60
CA SER A 115 -7.12 -0.65 -2.84
C SER A 115 -6.57 -0.09 -4.16
N GLY A 116 -5.50 -0.69 -4.70
CA GLY A 116 -4.92 -0.27 -5.98
C GLY A 116 -5.89 -0.35 -7.16
N GLU A 117 -6.76 -1.36 -7.23
CA GLU A 117 -7.78 -1.45 -8.28
C GLU A 117 -8.84 -0.36 -8.10
N ALA A 118 -9.33 -0.14 -6.87
CA ALA A 118 -10.25 0.96 -6.59
C ALA A 118 -9.65 2.33 -6.99
N LEU A 119 -8.39 2.57 -6.61
CA LEU A 119 -7.67 3.79 -6.94
C LEU A 119 -7.49 3.97 -8.45
N SER A 120 -7.26 2.88 -9.20
CA SER A 120 -7.20 2.92 -10.67
C SER A 120 -8.57 3.24 -11.28
N ALA A 121 -9.66 2.63 -10.77
CA ALA A 121 -11.01 2.94 -11.20
C ALA A 121 -11.37 4.41 -10.93
N ILE A 122 -11.04 4.92 -9.74
CA ILE A 122 -11.24 6.34 -9.38
C ILE A 122 -10.46 7.27 -10.32
N ALA A 123 -9.20 6.94 -10.65
CA ALA A 123 -8.41 7.70 -11.61
C ALA A 123 -9.08 7.75 -12.99
N MET A 124 -9.66 6.64 -13.46
CA MET A 124 -10.37 6.56 -14.74
C MET A 124 -11.70 7.33 -14.74
N ILE A 125 -12.42 7.33 -13.61
CA ILE A 125 -13.71 8.00 -13.46
C ILE A 125 -13.54 9.53 -13.38
N TYR A 126 -12.56 9.98 -12.61
CA TYR A 126 -12.42 11.40 -12.25
C TYR A 126 -11.31 12.12 -13.01
N GLY A 127 -10.28 11.42 -13.49
CA GLY A 127 -9.22 12.04 -14.29
C GLY A 127 -9.72 12.82 -15.50
N PRO A 128 -10.66 12.29 -16.33
CA PRO A 128 -11.19 13.03 -17.48
C PRO A 128 -12.02 14.27 -17.13
N LYS A 129 -12.40 14.45 -15.87
CA LYS A 129 -13.21 15.58 -15.42
C LYS A 129 -12.40 16.85 -15.17
N GLY A 130 -11.06 16.75 -15.03
CA GLY A 130 -10.18 17.88 -14.79
C GLY A 130 -8.89 17.50 -14.05
N PRO A 131 -8.09 18.49 -13.64
CA PRO A 131 -6.84 18.23 -12.93
C PRO A 131 -7.07 17.54 -11.58
N ILE A 132 -6.06 16.77 -11.16
CA ILE A 132 -6.02 16.17 -9.84
C ILE A 132 -5.20 17.07 -8.93
N VAL A 133 -5.83 17.65 -7.91
CA VAL A 133 -5.16 18.48 -6.90
C VAL A 133 -4.71 17.58 -5.75
N ALA A 134 -3.43 17.62 -5.39
CA ALA A 134 -2.86 16.72 -4.39
C ALA A 134 -1.63 17.31 -3.70
N PRO A 135 -1.20 16.80 -2.53
CA PRO A 135 0.08 17.15 -1.94
C PRO A 135 1.25 16.83 -2.88
N ARG A 136 2.36 17.55 -2.79
CA ARG A 136 3.57 17.23 -3.56
C ARG A 136 4.12 15.86 -3.18
N LEU A 137 4.19 15.56 -1.89
CA LEU A 137 4.73 14.30 -1.37
C LEU A 137 3.63 13.50 -0.66
N PHE A 138 3.16 12.48 -1.33
CA PHE A 138 2.16 11.54 -0.83
C PHE A 138 2.21 10.23 -1.65
N TRP A 139 1.32 9.29 -1.38
CA TRP A 139 1.14 8.11 -2.23
C TRP A 139 0.41 8.49 -3.52
N ASP A 140 1.17 8.84 -4.54
CA ASP A 140 0.69 9.50 -5.76
C ASP A 140 0.37 8.55 -6.93
N THR A 141 0.38 7.25 -6.70
CA THR A 141 0.20 6.24 -7.77
C THR A 141 -1.10 6.45 -8.55
N THR A 142 -2.20 6.84 -7.88
CA THR A 142 -3.50 7.13 -8.53
C THR A 142 -3.39 8.31 -9.48
N ALA A 143 -2.87 9.44 -9.00
CA ALA A 143 -2.69 10.64 -9.80
C ALA A 143 -1.72 10.38 -10.97
N LEU A 144 -0.60 9.69 -10.72
CA LEU A 144 0.34 9.29 -11.76
C LEU A 144 -0.28 8.34 -12.78
N TYR A 145 -1.17 7.45 -12.37
CA TYR A 145 -1.87 6.55 -13.28
C TYR A 145 -2.75 7.35 -14.26
N ALA A 146 -3.58 8.26 -13.77
CA ALA A 146 -4.38 9.14 -14.60
C ALA A 146 -3.52 10.01 -15.54
N SER A 147 -2.44 10.58 -15.03
CA SER A 147 -1.53 11.43 -15.80
C SER A 147 -0.80 10.67 -16.91
N ARG A 148 -0.31 9.45 -16.62
CA ARG A 148 0.36 8.59 -17.63
C ARG A 148 -0.56 8.13 -18.75
N LEU A 149 -1.85 8.04 -18.47
CA LEU A 149 -2.88 7.74 -19.49
C LEU A 149 -3.35 9.00 -20.24
N GLY A 150 -2.79 10.17 -19.94
CA GLY A 150 -3.20 11.44 -20.55
C GLY A 150 -4.59 11.91 -20.12
N MET A 151 -5.12 11.41 -19.01
CA MET A 151 -6.47 11.73 -18.54
C MET A 151 -6.52 12.97 -17.67
N ALA A 152 -5.45 13.29 -16.93
CA ALA A 152 -5.41 14.43 -16.02
C ALA A 152 -4.00 14.97 -15.84
N GLU A 153 -3.90 16.27 -15.62
CA GLU A 153 -2.72 16.89 -15.04
C GLU A 153 -2.74 16.77 -13.50
N ILE A 154 -1.56 16.79 -12.88
CA ILE A 154 -1.44 16.75 -11.42
C ILE A 154 -1.02 18.13 -10.93
N ASP A 155 -1.89 18.80 -10.20
CA ASP A 155 -1.60 20.07 -9.55
C ASP A 155 -1.10 19.81 -8.12
N ARG A 156 0.21 19.87 -7.95
CA ARG A 156 0.88 19.52 -6.69
C ARG A 156 1.06 20.72 -5.80
N VAL A 157 0.67 20.57 -4.54
CA VAL A 157 0.84 21.58 -3.49
C VAL A 157 2.00 21.17 -2.58
N PRO A 158 3.02 22.01 -2.38
CA PRO A 158 4.11 21.73 -1.45
C PRO A 158 3.60 21.36 -0.06
N LEU A 159 4.36 20.56 0.69
CA LEU A 159 4.11 20.36 2.10
C LEU A 159 4.51 21.63 2.88
N THR A 160 4.00 21.76 4.11
CA THR A 160 4.49 22.78 5.04
C THR A 160 5.96 22.54 5.42
N PRO A 161 6.67 23.52 6.00
CA PRO A 161 8.04 23.31 6.49
C PRO A 161 8.15 22.13 7.49
N GLU A 162 7.07 21.83 8.23
CA GLU A 162 7.00 20.70 9.17
C GLU A 162 6.62 19.38 8.50
N MET A 163 6.70 19.31 7.18
CA MET A 163 6.37 18.12 6.37
C MET A 163 4.90 17.67 6.48
N LYS A 164 3.99 18.56 6.89
CA LYS A 164 2.55 18.32 6.92
C LYS A 164 1.91 18.63 5.58
N VAL A 165 0.77 18.01 5.30
CA VAL A 165 -0.06 18.36 4.15
C VAL A 165 -0.61 19.79 4.32
N ASP A 166 -0.33 20.66 3.37
CA ASP A 166 -0.87 22.03 3.36
C ASP A 166 -2.31 22.02 2.84
N LEU A 167 -3.24 21.80 3.77
CA LEU A 167 -4.67 21.74 3.48
C LEU A 167 -5.19 23.07 2.90
N ALA A 168 -4.69 24.22 3.39
CA ALA A 168 -5.10 25.53 2.92
C ALA A 168 -4.59 25.78 1.48
N GLY A 169 -3.35 25.42 1.20
CA GLY A 169 -2.79 25.48 -0.15
C GLY A 169 -3.51 24.58 -1.14
N ILE A 170 -3.92 23.39 -0.74
CA ILE A 170 -4.73 22.48 -1.55
C ILE A 170 -6.10 23.12 -1.83
N GLU A 171 -6.79 23.56 -0.77
CA GLU A 171 -8.12 24.18 -0.89
C GLU A 171 -8.12 25.40 -1.82
N ALA A 172 -7.07 26.21 -1.78
CA ALA A 172 -6.93 27.39 -2.63
C ALA A 172 -6.83 27.07 -4.14
N LYS A 173 -6.40 25.84 -4.48
CA LYS A 173 -6.30 25.35 -5.87
C LYS A 173 -7.57 24.65 -6.36
N VAL A 174 -8.47 24.28 -5.45
CA VAL A 174 -9.69 23.55 -5.80
C VAL A 174 -10.77 24.47 -6.34
N SER A 175 -11.27 24.13 -7.52
CA SER A 175 -12.40 24.81 -8.20
C SER A 175 -13.42 23.77 -8.69
N GLU A 176 -14.50 24.22 -9.29
CA GLU A 176 -15.50 23.35 -9.95
C GLU A 176 -14.95 22.62 -11.18
N SER A 177 -13.84 23.09 -11.76
CA SER A 177 -13.14 22.42 -12.85
C SER A 177 -12.12 21.37 -12.36
N THR A 178 -11.91 21.23 -11.06
CA THR A 178 -11.05 20.19 -10.48
C THR A 178 -11.71 18.82 -10.64
N GLY A 179 -11.02 17.86 -11.25
CA GLY A 179 -11.53 16.50 -11.44
C GLY A 179 -11.56 15.68 -10.15
N LEU A 180 -10.52 15.82 -9.33
CA LEU A 180 -10.36 15.07 -8.08
C LEU A 180 -9.44 15.83 -7.12
N VAL A 181 -9.75 15.81 -5.83
CA VAL A 181 -8.75 16.05 -4.77
C VAL A 181 -8.31 14.71 -4.23
N GLN A 182 -7.00 14.46 -4.17
CA GLN A 182 -6.47 13.24 -3.57
C GLN A 182 -5.63 13.55 -2.34
N LEU A 183 -6.02 12.99 -1.20
CA LEU A 183 -5.34 13.08 0.09
C LEU A 183 -4.99 11.68 0.57
N CYS A 184 -3.95 11.57 1.41
CA CYS A 184 -3.58 10.34 2.10
C CYS A 184 -3.45 10.65 3.60
N ASN A 185 -4.24 10.00 4.44
CA ASN A 185 -4.25 10.24 5.89
C ASN A 185 -4.44 8.95 6.68
N PRO A 186 -3.45 8.49 7.44
CA PRO A 186 -2.08 9.02 7.61
C PRO A 186 -1.27 9.06 6.30
N ASN A 187 -0.45 10.10 6.12
CA ASN A 187 0.24 10.33 4.85
C ASN A 187 1.44 9.38 4.65
N ASN A 188 1.60 8.85 3.47
CA ASN A 188 2.78 8.10 3.05
C ASN A 188 3.58 8.96 2.03
N PRO A 189 4.86 9.32 2.30
CA PRO A 189 5.79 8.63 3.22
C PRO A 189 6.00 9.29 4.58
N THR A 190 5.37 10.41 4.90
CA THR A 190 5.66 11.17 6.14
C THR A 190 5.19 10.44 7.41
N GLY A 191 4.17 9.59 7.32
CA GLY A 191 3.57 8.90 8.46
C GLY A 191 2.71 9.78 9.36
N LEU A 192 2.58 11.05 9.02
CA LEU A 192 1.83 12.03 9.82
C LEU A 192 0.32 11.86 9.63
N VAL A 193 -0.41 12.02 10.72
CA VAL A 193 -1.86 12.25 10.72
C VAL A 193 -2.09 13.75 10.68
N ALA A 194 -2.97 14.20 9.80
CA ALA A 194 -3.38 15.60 9.75
C ALA A 194 -4.17 15.98 11.03
N ASP A 195 -4.14 17.27 11.40
CA ASP A 195 -5.06 17.75 12.44
C ASP A 195 -6.51 17.43 12.04
N THR A 196 -7.21 16.70 12.87
CA THR A 196 -8.51 16.12 12.56
C THR A 196 -9.55 17.21 12.23
N ALA A 197 -9.61 18.27 13.02
CA ALA A 197 -10.58 19.33 12.82
C ALA A 197 -10.29 20.12 11.52
N ALA A 198 -9.03 20.46 11.29
CA ALA A 198 -8.59 21.14 10.07
C ALA A 198 -8.81 20.26 8.84
N MET A 199 -8.48 18.95 8.92
CA MET A 199 -8.68 18.00 7.82
C MET A 199 -10.15 17.90 7.44
N LYS A 200 -11.03 17.64 8.41
CA LYS A 200 -12.47 17.50 8.16
C LYS A 200 -13.09 18.79 7.63
N ALA A 201 -12.70 19.94 8.20
CA ALA A 201 -13.18 21.23 7.71
C ALA A 201 -12.76 21.51 6.26
N ALA A 202 -11.49 21.25 5.91
CA ALA A 202 -10.98 21.42 4.55
C ALA A 202 -11.66 20.46 3.57
N VAL A 203 -11.73 19.15 3.92
CA VAL A 203 -12.40 18.13 3.10
C VAL A 203 -13.86 18.51 2.83
N LYS A 204 -14.59 18.96 3.86
CA LYS A 204 -15.98 19.41 3.70
C LYS A 204 -16.11 20.56 2.69
N ARG A 205 -15.24 21.57 2.75
CA ARG A 205 -15.27 22.71 1.82
C ARG A 205 -14.89 22.31 0.40
N MET A 206 -13.88 21.46 0.25
CA MET A 206 -13.46 20.94 -1.06
C MET A 206 -14.53 20.03 -1.69
N ALA A 207 -15.17 19.18 -0.86
CA ALA A 207 -16.23 18.27 -1.31
C ALA A 207 -17.50 18.98 -1.80
N ALA A 208 -17.68 20.26 -1.47
CA ALA A 208 -18.74 21.10 -2.04
C ALA A 208 -18.47 21.50 -3.50
N LYS A 209 -17.22 21.40 -3.98
CA LYS A 209 -16.81 21.79 -5.34
C LYS A 209 -16.50 20.60 -6.23
N THR A 210 -15.90 19.54 -5.67
CA THR A 210 -15.47 18.36 -6.42
C THR A 210 -15.44 17.12 -5.52
N THR A 211 -15.10 15.96 -6.09
CA THR A 211 -14.91 14.72 -5.31
C THR A 211 -13.59 14.77 -4.57
N VAL A 212 -13.60 14.38 -3.30
CA VAL A 212 -12.40 14.24 -2.45
C VAL A 212 -12.16 12.77 -2.13
N LEU A 213 -11.04 12.23 -2.59
CA LEU A 213 -10.55 10.91 -2.21
C LEU A 213 -9.62 11.06 -1.00
N VAL A 214 -9.93 10.36 0.07
CA VAL A 214 -9.05 10.21 1.23
C VAL A 214 -8.59 8.77 1.31
N ASP A 215 -7.31 8.53 1.01
CA ASP A 215 -6.70 7.22 1.15
C ASP A 215 -6.30 6.99 2.61
N GLU A 216 -7.06 6.15 3.30
CA GLU A 216 -6.92 5.81 4.71
C GLU A 216 -6.27 4.44 4.91
N ALA A 217 -5.35 4.04 4.03
CA ALA A 217 -4.71 2.72 4.05
C ALA A 217 -3.97 2.37 5.35
N TYR A 218 -3.65 3.36 6.18
CA TYR A 218 -2.94 3.19 7.46
C TYR A 218 -3.78 3.59 8.68
N MET A 219 -5.06 3.91 8.50
CA MET A 219 -5.89 4.52 9.54
C MET A 219 -6.02 3.64 10.79
N GLU A 220 -6.14 2.33 10.63
CA GLU A 220 -6.24 1.40 11.77
C GLU A 220 -4.98 1.39 12.67
N LEU A 221 -3.83 1.87 12.15
CA LEU A 221 -2.58 2.01 12.90
C LEU A 221 -2.48 3.32 13.68
N ALA A 222 -3.30 4.32 13.35
CA ALA A 222 -3.35 5.59 14.05
C ALA A 222 -3.81 5.42 15.51
N ASP A 223 -3.49 6.40 16.35
CA ASP A 223 -3.84 6.36 17.77
C ASP A 223 -5.35 6.42 17.98
N ASP A 224 -6.05 7.24 17.19
CA ASP A 224 -7.51 7.38 17.22
C ASP A 224 -8.08 7.25 15.79
N PRO A 225 -8.24 6.02 15.29
CA PRO A 225 -8.61 5.78 13.90
C PRO A 225 -10.03 6.25 13.54
N GLU A 226 -10.97 6.19 14.48
CA GLU A 226 -12.34 6.56 14.22
C GLU A 226 -12.51 8.08 14.14
N THR A 227 -11.94 8.81 15.09
CA THR A 227 -11.98 10.28 15.12
C THR A 227 -11.23 10.89 13.94
N ASN A 228 -10.10 10.29 13.53
CA ASN A 228 -9.27 10.78 12.43
C ASN A 228 -9.83 10.46 11.03
N SER A 229 -10.73 9.49 10.92
CA SER A 229 -11.35 9.12 9.64
C SER A 229 -12.33 10.19 9.14
N CYS A 230 -12.40 10.33 7.81
CA CYS A 230 -13.39 11.18 7.15
C CYS A 230 -14.68 10.45 6.76
N ILE A 231 -14.92 9.23 7.28
CA ILE A 231 -16.15 8.45 7.01
C ILE A 231 -17.40 9.23 7.47
N ASP A 232 -17.33 9.96 8.56
CA ASP A 232 -18.43 10.80 9.07
C ASP A 232 -18.88 11.87 8.05
N LEU A 233 -17.95 12.46 7.29
CA LEU A 233 -18.28 13.40 6.23
C LEU A 233 -19.04 12.73 5.09
N MET A 234 -18.61 11.52 4.68
CA MET A 234 -19.31 10.73 3.68
C MET A 234 -20.72 10.36 4.17
N LYS A 235 -20.87 9.94 5.43
CA LYS A 235 -22.19 9.65 6.05
C LYS A 235 -23.08 10.89 6.11
N ALA A 236 -22.50 12.07 6.24
CA ALA A 236 -23.22 13.35 6.19
C ALA A 236 -23.59 13.80 4.76
N GLY A 237 -23.32 12.99 3.73
CA GLY A 237 -23.68 13.22 2.34
C GLY A 237 -22.70 14.11 1.57
N HIS A 238 -21.50 14.36 2.10
CA HIS A 238 -20.47 15.06 1.35
C HIS A 238 -19.84 14.16 0.27
N ASN A 239 -19.40 14.74 -0.84
CA ASN A 239 -18.79 14.03 -1.98
C ASN A 239 -17.37 13.56 -1.64
N VAL A 240 -17.29 12.56 -0.77
CA VAL A 240 -16.05 11.98 -0.24
C VAL A 240 -16.00 10.49 -0.53
N ILE A 241 -14.85 10.02 -0.98
CA ILE A 241 -14.52 8.61 -1.14
C ILE A 241 -13.43 8.27 -0.12
N ILE A 242 -13.68 7.26 0.71
CA ILE A 242 -12.68 6.71 1.63
C ILE A 242 -12.12 5.44 1.01
N SER A 243 -10.80 5.30 0.92
CA SER A 243 -10.12 4.07 0.49
C SER A 243 -9.46 3.38 1.67
N ARG A 244 -9.67 2.07 1.81
CA ARG A 244 -9.10 1.20 2.85
C ARG A 244 -8.52 -0.07 2.24
N THR A 245 -7.63 -0.76 2.98
CA THR A 245 -6.94 -1.94 2.46
C THR A 245 -6.68 -2.98 3.54
N PHE A 246 -6.71 -4.25 3.15
CA PHE A 246 -6.25 -5.37 3.98
C PHE A 246 -4.72 -5.59 3.89
N SER A 247 -4.02 -4.79 3.08
CA SER A 247 -2.57 -4.97 2.85
C SER A 247 -1.69 -4.59 4.05
N LYS A 248 -2.19 -3.78 5.01
CA LYS A 248 -1.36 -3.20 6.07
C LYS A 248 -1.55 -3.93 7.39
N ILE A 249 -2.41 -3.47 8.29
CA ILE A 249 -2.58 -4.07 9.62
C ILE A 249 -2.98 -5.55 9.55
N TYR A 250 -3.76 -5.95 8.55
CA TYR A 250 -4.20 -7.33 8.36
C TYR A 250 -3.11 -8.27 7.81
N GLY A 251 -1.96 -7.73 7.34
CA GLY A 251 -0.87 -8.54 6.80
C GLY A 251 -1.21 -9.28 5.51
N MET A 252 -2.15 -8.79 4.73
CA MET A 252 -2.68 -9.47 3.53
C MET A 252 -2.24 -8.81 2.21
N ALA A 253 -1.05 -8.20 2.18
CA ALA A 253 -0.58 -7.47 1.00
C ALA A 253 -0.54 -8.32 -0.28
N GLY A 254 -0.15 -9.59 -0.17
CA GLY A 254 -0.12 -10.55 -1.29
C GLY A 254 -1.49 -11.14 -1.67
N ILE A 255 -2.48 -11.11 -0.77
CA ILE A 255 -3.81 -11.71 -0.99
C ILE A 255 -4.71 -10.79 -1.81
N ARG A 256 -4.44 -9.48 -1.82
CA ARG A 256 -5.08 -8.48 -2.67
C ARG A 256 -6.56 -8.25 -2.36
N VAL A 257 -6.89 -7.64 -1.23
CA VAL A 257 -8.22 -7.15 -0.90
C VAL A 257 -8.15 -5.71 -0.42
N GLY A 258 -9.05 -4.88 -0.89
CA GLY A 258 -9.24 -3.49 -0.47
C GLY A 258 -10.68 -3.07 -0.73
N TYR A 259 -11.07 -1.90 -0.25
CA TYR A 259 -12.43 -1.41 -0.44
C TYR A 259 -12.48 0.12 -0.39
N THR A 260 -13.57 0.66 -0.93
CA THR A 260 -13.94 2.06 -0.74
C THR A 260 -15.29 2.17 -0.06
N ILE A 261 -15.49 3.29 0.64
CA ILE A 261 -16.75 3.71 1.23
C ILE A 261 -17.11 5.05 0.60
N SER A 262 -18.27 5.15 -0.02
CA SER A 262 -18.75 6.35 -0.71
C SER A 262 -20.27 6.38 -0.80
N SER A 263 -20.87 7.36 -1.50
CA SER A 263 -22.30 7.27 -1.79
C SER A 263 -22.63 6.01 -2.60
N PRO A 264 -23.86 5.48 -2.52
CA PRO A 264 -24.27 4.30 -3.29
C PRO A 264 -24.00 4.43 -4.79
N GLU A 265 -24.26 5.61 -5.37
CA GLU A 265 -24.05 5.89 -6.78
C GLU A 265 -22.55 5.86 -7.13
N THR A 266 -21.70 6.46 -6.30
CA THR A 266 -20.25 6.44 -6.50
C THR A 266 -19.69 5.03 -6.34
N ALA A 267 -20.14 4.29 -5.33
CA ALA A 267 -19.72 2.91 -5.12
C ALA A 267 -20.11 2.01 -6.31
N GLU A 268 -21.30 2.20 -6.88
CA GLU A 268 -21.75 1.49 -8.08
C GLU A 268 -20.87 1.80 -9.30
N VAL A 269 -20.53 3.07 -9.53
CA VAL A 269 -19.63 3.45 -10.61
C VAL A 269 -18.24 2.86 -10.42
N ILE A 270 -17.72 2.82 -9.19
CA ILE A 270 -16.43 2.18 -8.90
C ILE A 270 -16.52 0.67 -9.18
N ARG A 271 -17.57 -0.02 -8.71
CA ARG A 271 -17.77 -1.47 -8.95
C ARG A 271 -17.86 -1.78 -10.45
N SER A 272 -18.61 -1.01 -11.19
CA SER A 272 -18.78 -1.22 -12.65
C SER A 272 -17.53 -0.87 -13.47
N THR A 273 -16.65 -0.02 -12.95
CA THR A 273 -15.37 0.32 -13.58
C THR A 273 -14.28 -0.71 -13.26
N ALA A 274 -14.33 -1.33 -12.09
CA ALA A 274 -13.47 -2.46 -11.74
C ALA A 274 -13.93 -3.70 -12.52
N MET A 275 -13.20 -4.03 -13.59
CA MET A 275 -13.63 -5.03 -14.58
C MET A 275 -13.53 -6.47 -14.07
N SER A 276 -12.62 -6.78 -13.15
CA SER A 276 -12.32 -8.14 -12.73
C SER A 276 -13.14 -8.56 -11.52
N TRP A 277 -13.61 -9.82 -11.52
CA TRP A 277 -14.11 -10.46 -10.32
C TRP A 277 -12.97 -10.63 -9.30
N ILE A 278 -13.26 -10.35 -8.04
CA ILE A 278 -12.31 -10.51 -6.96
C ILE A 278 -12.05 -12.00 -6.70
N SER A 279 -10.81 -12.33 -6.38
CA SER A 279 -10.45 -13.69 -5.96
C SER A 279 -11.32 -14.17 -4.80
N GLY A 280 -12.01 -15.31 -4.98
CA GLY A 280 -12.78 -15.94 -3.93
C GLY A 280 -11.94 -16.31 -2.70
N VAL A 281 -10.66 -16.65 -2.91
CA VAL A 281 -9.70 -16.89 -1.81
C VAL A 281 -9.40 -15.59 -1.05
N GLY A 282 -9.27 -14.47 -1.76
CA GLY A 282 -9.08 -13.17 -1.13
C GLY A 282 -10.28 -12.75 -0.29
N LEU A 283 -11.49 -12.89 -0.83
CA LEU A 283 -12.73 -12.61 -0.10
C LEU A 283 -12.85 -13.49 1.15
N ALA A 284 -12.62 -14.80 1.02
CA ALA A 284 -12.64 -15.72 2.14
C ALA A 284 -11.65 -15.33 3.24
N ALA A 285 -10.41 -15.00 2.88
CA ALA A 285 -9.41 -14.52 3.83
C ALA A 285 -9.87 -13.26 4.57
N ALA A 286 -10.39 -12.28 3.82
CA ALA A 286 -10.87 -11.02 4.40
C ALA A 286 -12.03 -11.24 5.37
N ILE A 287 -13.03 -12.05 5.01
CA ILE A 287 -14.13 -12.44 5.89
C ILE A 287 -13.59 -13.07 7.17
N GLY A 288 -12.61 -13.98 7.04
CA GLY A 288 -12.05 -14.71 8.19
C GLY A 288 -11.34 -13.82 9.21
N CYS A 289 -10.72 -12.72 8.79
CA CYS A 289 -9.91 -11.89 9.69
C CYS A 289 -10.49 -10.50 9.99
N TYR A 290 -11.54 -10.07 9.28
CA TYR A 290 -12.02 -8.68 9.40
C TYR A 290 -12.34 -8.29 10.84
N ASN A 291 -12.98 -9.16 11.60
CA ASN A 291 -13.35 -8.96 13.00
C ASN A 291 -12.41 -9.66 13.98
N ASP A 292 -11.22 -10.11 13.57
CA ASP A 292 -10.23 -10.72 14.47
C ASP A 292 -9.47 -9.64 15.25
N THR A 293 -10.12 -9.07 16.24
CA THR A 293 -9.57 -7.99 17.08
C THR A 293 -8.29 -8.44 17.80
N LYS A 294 -8.19 -9.72 18.19
CA LYS A 294 -6.98 -10.24 18.84
C LYS A 294 -5.75 -10.14 17.93
N PHE A 295 -5.92 -10.52 16.66
CA PHE A 295 -4.84 -10.37 15.69
C PHE A 295 -4.53 -8.90 15.39
N LEU A 296 -5.55 -8.06 15.25
CA LEU A 296 -5.35 -6.63 14.97
C LEU A 296 -4.59 -5.95 16.11
N ASP A 297 -4.94 -6.21 17.36
CA ASP A 297 -4.26 -5.68 18.54
C ASP A 297 -2.82 -6.18 18.64
N TYR A 298 -2.60 -7.47 18.41
CA TYR A 298 -1.25 -8.06 18.34
C TYR A 298 -0.42 -7.41 17.23
N SER A 299 -0.96 -7.34 16.03
CA SER A 299 -0.31 -6.74 14.87
C SER A 299 0.06 -5.27 15.13
N LYS A 300 -0.89 -4.48 15.63
CA LYS A 300 -0.66 -3.08 15.99
C LYS A 300 0.44 -2.95 17.06
N SER A 301 0.40 -3.78 18.11
CA SER A 301 1.40 -3.73 19.18
C SER A 301 2.82 -3.98 18.66
N LYS A 302 3.00 -4.96 17.77
CA LYS A 302 4.30 -5.27 17.16
C LYS A 302 4.80 -4.17 16.22
N ILE A 303 3.91 -3.55 15.47
CA ILE A 303 4.24 -2.41 14.62
C ILE A 303 4.66 -1.20 15.46
N VAL A 304 3.95 -0.91 16.56
CA VAL A 304 4.29 0.19 17.48
C VAL A 304 5.65 -0.06 18.13
N GLU A 305 5.88 -1.27 18.66
CA GLU A 305 7.17 -1.68 19.25
C GLU A 305 8.33 -1.43 18.27
N ALA A 306 8.22 -1.94 17.03
CA ALA A 306 9.23 -1.76 15.99
C ALA A 306 9.44 -0.29 15.63
N ARG A 307 8.35 0.48 15.53
CA ARG A 307 8.38 1.92 15.23
C ARG A 307 9.11 2.72 16.31
N ASP A 308 8.89 2.39 17.57
CA ASP A 308 9.53 3.07 18.70
C ASP A 308 11.02 2.73 18.79
N MET A 309 11.43 1.52 18.41
CA MET A 309 12.84 1.17 18.27
C MET A 309 13.55 2.06 17.23
N VAL A 310 12.93 2.25 16.07
CA VAL A 310 13.49 3.12 15.02
C VAL A 310 13.56 4.57 15.49
N LYS A 311 12.50 5.11 16.09
CA LYS A 311 12.47 6.48 16.64
C LYS A 311 13.56 6.67 17.70
N THR A 312 13.70 5.72 18.62
CA THR A 312 14.73 5.74 19.67
C THR A 312 16.13 5.76 19.06
N THR A 313 16.37 4.92 18.04
CA THR A 313 17.65 4.88 17.33
C THR A 313 17.95 6.19 16.61
N CYS A 314 16.99 6.74 15.88
CA CYS A 314 17.15 8.05 15.23
C CYS A 314 17.45 9.15 16.25
N GLY A 315 16.71 9.19 17.36
CA GLY A 315 16.93 10.17 18.44
C GLY A 315 18.32 10.06 19.07
N ALA A 316 18.80 8.84 19.34
CA ALA A 316 20.15 8.59 19.88
C ALA A 316 21.27 9.03 18.91
N LEU A 317 21.01 9.01 17.61
CA LEU A 317 21.93 9.45 16.57
C LEU A 317 21.77 10.95 16.21
N GLY A 318 20.85 11.67 16.84
CA GLY A 318 20.55 13.08 16.54
C GLY A 318 19.92 13.28 15.16
N LEU A 319 19.32 12.24 14.58
CA LEU A 319 18.65 12.32 13.28
C LEU A 319 17.24 12.87 13.43
N GLU A 320 16.86 13.79 12.55
CA GLU A 320 15.47 14.24 12.44
C GLU A 320 14.57 13.12 11.91
N TYR A 321 13.44 12.89 12.57
CA TYR A 321 12.42 11.94 12.12
C TYR A 321 11.02 12.48 12.38
N LEU A 322 10.05 12.03 11.58
CA LEU A 322 8.65 12.44 11.74
C LEU A 322 7.91 11.50 12.71
N PRO A 323 7.02 12.03 13.56
CA PRO A 323 6.24 11.25 14.53
C PRO A 323 5.15 10.43 13.82
N SER A 324 5.59 9.38 13.15
CA SER A 324 4.71 8.50 12.36
C SER A 324 3.69 7.76 13.23
N GLN A 325 2.47 7.62 12.70
CA GLN A 325 1.40 6.76 13.21
C GLN A 325 1.08 5.60 12.24
N THR A 326 2.04 5.22 11.39
CA THR A 326 1.91 4.13 10.40
C THR A 326 2.84 2.97 10.70
N ASN A 327 2.96 2.00 9.79
CA ASN A 327 3.95 0.94 9.86
C ASN A 327 5.29 1.30 9.17
N PHE A 328 5.69 2.56 9.22
CA PHE A 328 6.98 3.04 8.74
C PHE A 328 7.40 4.32 9.46
N VAL A 329 8.68 4.66 9.38
CA VAL A 329 9.24 5.92 9.86
C VAL A 329 9.93 6.61 8.69
N PHE A 330 9.68 7.91 8.51
CA PHE A 330 10.36 8.78 7.56
C PHE A 330 11.33 9.65 8.33
N PHE A 331 12.60 9.60 7.97
CA PHE A 331 13.67 10.24 8.74
C PHE A 331 14.74 10.81 7.80
N LYS A 332 15.42 11.83 8.28
CA LYS A 332 16.52 12.50 7.57
C LYS A 332 17.83 11.83 7.92
N SER A 333 18.43 11.16 6.95
CA SER A 333 19.59 10.29 7.16
C SER A 333 20.92 11.02 7.29
N GLY A 334 20.97 12.30 6.92
CA GLY A 334 22.22 13.08 6.87
C GLY A 334 23.14 12.78 5.68
N ILE A 335 22.84 11.74 4.91
CA ILE A 335 23.48 11.35 3.65
C ILE A 335 22.41 11.13 2.58
N PRO A 336 22.76 11.08 1.28
CA PRO A 336 21.79 10.79 0.24
C PRO A 336 21.06 9.47 0.50
N ALA A 337 19.72 9.50 0.45
CA ALA A 337 18.88 8.37 0.79
C ALA A 337 19.13 7.12 -0.08
N ASN A 338 19.54 7.32 -1.35
CA ASN A 338 19.92 6.23 -2.24
C ASN A 338 21.24 5.59 -1.82
N ASP A 339 22.19 6.38 -1.27
CA ASP A 339 23.46 5.85 -0.76
C ASP A 339 23.20 5.04 0.52
N LEU A 340 22.37 5.56 1.44
CA LEU A 340 21.97 4.80 2.61
C LEU A 340 21.27 3.48 2.21
N GLN A 341 20.38 3.52 1.23
CA GLN A 341 19.71 2.34 0.71
C GLN A 341 20.72 1.32 0.18
N ALA A 342 21.71 1.76 -0.61
CA ALA A 342 22.75 0.88 -1.18
C ALA A 342 23.64 0.25 -0.10
N LYS A 343 24.06 1.03 0.91
CA LYS A 343 24.89 0.52 2.03
C LYS A 343 24.14 -0.51 2.87
N LEU A 344 22.87 -0.26 3.20
CA LEU A 344 22.04 -1.21 3.96
C LEU A 344 21.72 -2.47 3.14
N ALA A 345 21.53 -2.35 1.82
CA ALA A 345 21.32 -3.50 0.93
C ALA A 345 22.50 -4.46 0.94
N GLN A 346 23.76 -3.99 1.07
CA GLN A 346 24.95 -4.84 1.24
C GLN A 346 24.88 -5.69 2.52
N LYS A 347 24.12 -5.26 3.52
CA LYS A 347 23.86 -5.99 4.78
C LYS A 347 22.52 -6.78 4.74
N GLN A 348 21.95 -6.95 3.53
CA GLN A 348 20.65 -7.60 3.31
C GLN A 348 19.49 -6.89 4.05
N ILE A 349 19.55 -5.57 4.21
CA ILE A 349 18.52 -4.74 4.82
C ILE A 349 17.97 -3.82 3.73
N MET A 350 16.74 -4.10 3.30
CA MET A 350 16.11 -3.40 2.18
C MET A 350 15.19 -2.29 2.71
N ILE A 351 15.58 -1.03 2.57
CA ILE A 351 14.75 0.13 2.89
C ILE A 351 14.31 0.88 1.64
N ARG A 352 13.45 1.88 1.78
CA ARG A 352 13.10 2.78 0.67
C ARG A 352 14.12 3.93 0.57
N GLY A 353 14.64 4.16 -0.63
CA GLY A 353 15.50 5.28 -0.95
C GLY A 353 14.74 6.59 -1.15
N GLN A 354 15.34 7.50 -1.94
CA GLN A 354 14.88 8.86 -2.16
C GLN A 354 13.44 8.96 -2.69
N TYR A 355 12.73 9.96 -2.21
CA TYR A 355 11.44 10.43 -2.70
C TYR A 355 11.58 11.77 -3.40
N MET A 356 11.30 11.83 -4.70
CA MET A 356 11.37 13.06 -5.50
C MET A 356 12.69 13.83 -5.24
N ASP A 357 12.60 15.08 -4.83
CA ASP A 357 13.70 15.98 -4.47
C ASP A 357 14.08 15.97 -2.98
N TYR A 358 13.50 15.07 -2.18
CA TYR A 358 13.86 14.85 -0.78
C TYR A 358 15.10 13.94 -0.68
N VAL A 359 16.27 14.51 -1.01
CA VAL A 359 17.51 13.75 -1.29
C VAL A 359 18.00 12.96 -0.09
N ASP A 360 17.90 13.52 1.12
CA ASP A 360 18.43 12.97 2.37
C ASP A 360 17.32 12.36 3.29
N TRP A 361 16.10 12.21 2.77
CA TRP A 361 15.00 11.59 3.49
C TRP A 361 14.78 10.14 3.05
N SER A 362 14.84 9.23 4.01
CA SER A 362 14.63 7.80 3.82
C SER A 362 13.39 7.30 4.55
N ARG A 363 12.76 6.26 4.05
CA ARG A 363 11.66 5.58 4.74
C ARG A 363 12.04 4.15 5.04
N VAL A 364 11.92 3.76 6.31
CA VAL A 364 12.04 2.37 6.77
C VAL A 364 10.69 1.86 7.21
N SER A 365 10.28 0.69 6.72
CA SER A 365 9.04 0.01 7.10
C SER A 365 9.25 -0.86 8.33
N MET A 366 8.19 -1.07 9.11
CA MET A 366 8.24 -1.97 10.26
C MET A 366 8.08 -3.41 9.79
N GLY A 367 9.14 -4.19 10.00
CA GLY A 367 9.20 -5.62 9.76
C GLY A 367 9.00 -6.42 11.06
N LYS A 368 9.50 -7.67 11.07
CA LYS A 368 9.68 -8.41 12.32
C LYS A 368 10.63 -7.65 13.23
N ILE A 369 10.49 -7.83 14.54
CA ILE A 369 11.33 -7.13 15.53
C ILE A 369 12.82 -7.37 15.25
N GLU A 370 13.21 -8.62 14.96
CA GLU A 370 14.60 -9.01 14.66
C GLU A 370 15.17 -8.27 13.43
N ASP A 371 14.34 -8.04 12.41
CA ASP A 371 14.75 -7.31 11.20
C ASP A 371 14.92 -5.83 11.47
N VAL A 372 14.05 -5.25 12.30
CA VAL A 372 14.16 -3.84 12.72
C VAL A 372 15.35 -3.64 13.66
N GLU A 373 15.66 -4.61 14.56
CA GLU A 373 16.89 -4.60 15.35
C GLU A 373 18.14 -4.57 14.48
N ARG A 374 18.16 -5.41 13.42
CA ARG A 374 19.28 -5.40 12.45
C ARG A 374 19.45 -4.05 11.78
N PHE A 375 18.33 -3.42 11.37
CA PHE A 375 18.36 -2.08 10.84
C PHE A 375 18.92 -1.08 11.86
N CYS A 376 18.41 -1.06 13.07
CA CYS A 376 18.85 -0.15 14.14
C CYS A 376 20.35 -0.30 14.46
N LYS A 377 20.86 -1.53 14.46
CA LYS A 377 22.29 -1.82 14.67
C LYS A 377 23.16 -1.39 13.49
N ALA A 378 22.65 -1.50 12.26
CA ALA A 378 23.41 -1.18 11.07
C ALA A 378 23.40 0.32 10.71
N LEU A 379 22.39 1.07 11.14
CA LEU A 379 22.18 2.48 10.77
C LEU A 379 23.37 3.38 11.15
N PRO A 380 23.95 3.33 12.37
CA PRO A 380 25.08 4.19 12.76
C PRO A 380 26.28 4.07 11.82
N GLU A 381 26.67 2.84 11.49
CA GLU A 381 27.77 2.59 10.55
C GLU A 381 27.45 3.06 9.13
N ALA A 382 26.22 2.81 8.67
CA ALA A 382 25.78 3.16 7.33
C ALA A 382 25.76 4.68 7.06
N ILE A 383 25.49 5.51 8.09
CA ILE A 383 25.49 6.98 7.96
C ILE A 383 26.84 7.62 8.21
N SER A 384 27.78 6.94 8.89
CA SER A 384 29.10 7.46 9.27
C SER A 384 30.15 7.26 8.18
N ALA A 385 29.92 6.40 7.23
CA ALA A 385 30.83 6.03 6.13
C ALA A 385 30.41 6.79 4.85
#